data_4d87b06e5cfed38086adb8d2bc7c14db
#
_entry.id   4d87b06e5cfed38086adb8d2bc7c14db
#
_cell.length_a   1.000
_cell.length_b   1.000
_cell.length_c   1.000
_cell.angle_alpha   90.00
_cell.angle_beta   90.00
_cell.angle_gamma   90.00
#
_symmetry.space_group_name_H-M   'P 1'
#
loop_
_entity.id
_entity.type
_entity.pdbx_description
1 polymer ?
#
loop_
_entity_poly.entity_id
_entity_poly.type
_entity_poly.pdbx_seq_one_letter_code
_entity_poly.pdbx_strand_id
1 'polypeptide(L)'
;MCIRDSSCGAGEFRGGLGLDLEFEMIEETFITTVVERTKNPPWGIKDGKAGRANNVQVIKKNGDKFFMPKKSGYKLDKGDKIIFLTGGGGGYGNPEFRKIEKIEYDLKQEYLSKKYVEENFKHFKFN
;
A
#
# COMPACT_ATOMS: atom_id res chain seq x y z
N MET A 1 -0.37 -4.91 12.21
CA MET A 1 -0.90 -5.03 10.83
C MET A 1 -2.05 -4.05 10.67
N CYS A 2 -1.96 -3.18 9.68
CA CYS A 2 -3.00 -2.18 9.38
C CYS A 2 -3.33 -2.21 7.88
N ILE A 3 -4.50 -1.69 7.51
CA ILE A 3 -4.80 -1.44 6.09
C ILE A 3 -3.90 -0.31 5.61
N ARG A 4 -3.25 -0.50 4.47
CA ARG A 4 -2.47 0.54 3.80
C ARG A 4 -3.41 1.50 3.10
N ASP A 5 -3.72 2.60 3.76
CA ASP A 5 -4.56 3.68 3.24
C ASP A 5 -4.12 4.14 1.84
N SER A 6 -5.10 4.41 0.99
CA SER A 6 -4.90 4.96 -0.36
C SER A 6 -3.92 4.16 -1.23
N SER A 7 -3.79 2.85 -0.98
CA SER A 7 -2.90 1.97 -1.75
C SER A 7 -3.52 1.42 -3.03
N CYS A 8 -4.85 1.46 -3.15
CA CYS A 8 -5.59 1.00 -4.32
C CYS A 8 -5.45 1.94 -5.53
N GLY A 9 -5.71 1.43 -6.71
CA GLY A 9 -5.97 2.24 -7.90
C GLY A 9 -7.38 2.80 -7.89
N ALA A 10 -7.54 4.08 -8.23
CA ALA A 10 -8.83 4.71 -8.38
C ALA A 10 -9.57 4.19 -9.62
N GLY A 11 -10.89 4.15 -9.55
CA GLY A 11 -11.78 3.72 -10.63
C GLY A 11 -13.23 3.91 -10.21
N GLU A 12 -14.17 3.68 -11.12
CA GLU A 12 -15.57 3.47 -10.77
C GLU A 12 -15.68 2.38 -9.68
N PHE A 13 -14.90 1.31 -9.90
CA PHE A 13 -14.60 0.28 -8.89
C PHE A 13 -13.12 0.41 -8.52
N ARG A 14 -12.84 0.88 -7.31
CA ARG A 14 -11.46 0.94 -6.84
C ARG A 14 -10.87 -0.45 -6.65
N GLY A 15 -9.57 -0.56 -6.77
CA GLY A 15 -8.83 -1.77 -6.43
C GLY A 15 -8.91 -2.13 -4.94
N GLY A 16 -8.50 -3.34 -4.60
CA GLY A 16 -8.31 -3.76 -3.21
C GLY A 16 -7.21 -2.95 -2.54
N LEU A 17 -7.31 -2.75 -1.23
CA LEU A 17 -6.28 -2.09 -0.44
C LEU A 17 -5.15 -3.07 -0.08
N GLY A 18 -3.96 -2.56 0.04
CA GLY A 18 -2.82 -3.26 0.59
C GLY A 18 -2.82 -3.27 2.11
N LEU A 19 -1.79 -3.85 2.68
CA LEU A 19 -1.57 -3.95 4.12
C LEU A 19 -0.22 -3.34 4.51
N ASP A 20 -0.17 -2.80 5.70
CA ASP A 20 1.05 -2.43 6.42
C ASP A 20 1.31 -3.47 7.48
N LEU A 21 2.44 -4.17 7.35
CA LEU A 21 2.89 -5.20 8.28
C LEU A 21 4.24 -4.79 8.85
N GLU A 22 4.31 -4.62 10.15
CA GLU A 22 5.57 -4.39 10.87
C GLU A 22 5.86 -5.56 11.78
N PHE A 23 7.08 -6.07 11.71
CA PHE A 23 7.61 -7.10 12.58
C PHE A 23 8.88 -6.58 13.26
N GLU A 24 8.93 -6.67 14.57
CA GLU A 24 10.13 -6.43 15.36
C GLU A 24 10.73 -7.76 15.78
N MET A 25 12.02 -7.91 15.60
CA MET A 25 12.74 -9.12 15.96
C MET A 25 12.95 -9.17 17.47
N ILE A 26 12.37 -10.18 18.12
CA ILE A 26 12.54 -10.40 19.56
C ILE A 26 13.83 -11.16 19.89
N GLU A 27 14.39 -11.84 18.89
CA GLU A 27 15.66 -12.57 18.95
C GLU A 27 16.38 -12.47 17.60
N GLU A 28 17.65 -12.90 17.56
CA GLU A 28 18.39 -13.03 16.31
C GLU A 28 17.68 -13.98 15.36
N THR A 29 17.50 -13.56 14.11
CA THR A 29 16.79 -14.37 13.12
C THR A 29 17.35 -14.18 11.72
N PHE A 30 17.16 -15.17 10.85
CA PHE A 30 17.50 -15.09 9.44
C PHE A 30 16.23 -15.03 8.62
N ILE A 31 16.16 -14.05 7.72
CA ILE A 31 15.00 -13.88 6.86
C ILE A 31 15.36 -14.03 5.39
N THR A 32 14.39 -14.48 4.61
CA THR A 32 14.44 -14.46 3.16
C THR A 32 13.24 -13.67 2.66
N THR A 33 13.48 -12.66 1.83
CA THR A 33 12.44 -11.86 1.19
C THR A 33 12.42 -12.14 -0.30
N VAL A 34 11.22 -12.35 -0.86
CA VAL A 34 10.99 -12.45 -2.29
C VAL A 34 9.69 -11.67 -2.58
N VAL A 35 9.83 -10.38 -2.86
CA VAL A 35 8.68 -9.49 -3.08
C VAL A 35 8.77 -8.90 -4.48
N GLU A 36 7.77 -9.23 -5.28
CA GLU A 36 7.61 -8.76 -6.65
C GLU A 36 6.83 -7.43 -6.72
N ARG A 37 6.65 -6.88 -7.92
CA ARG A 37 5.90 -5.66 -8.19
C ARG A 37 6.32 -4.45 -7.35
N THR A 38 7.61 -4.34 -7.09
CA THR A 38 8.19 -3.20 -6.36
C THR A 38 8.43 -1.98 -7.24
N LYS A 39 8.50 -2.20 -8.57
CA LYS A 39 8.66 -1.13 -9.57
C LYS A 39 7.41 -0.95 -10.43
N ASN A 40 6.77 -2.04 -10.80
CA ASN A 40 5.60 -2.05 -11.67
C ASN A 40 4.36 -2.43 -10.85
N PRO A 41 3.60 -1.45 -10.33
CA PRO A 41 2.39 -1.73 -9.56
C PRO A 41 1.30 -2.38 -10.41
N PRO A 42 0.27 -3.00 -9.81
CA PRO A 42 -0.90 -3.45 -10.54
C PRO A 42 -1.53 -2.31 -11.32
N TRP A 43 -1.72 -2.47 -12.62
CA TRP A 43 -2.33 -1.47 -13.50
C TRP A 43 -3.85 -1.44 -13.36
N GLY A 44 -4.46 -0.32 -13.74
CA GLY A 44 -5.91 -0.21 -13.86
C GLY A 44 -6.41 -0.69 -15.23
N ILE A 45 -7.72 -0.90 -15.33
CA ILE A 45 -8.39 -1.35 -16.54
C ILE A 45 -9.55 -0.39 -16.86
N LYS A 46 -9.83 -0.15 -18.15
CA LYS A 46 -10.92 0.74 -18.62
C LYS A 46 -10.88 2.11 -17.94
N ASP A 47 -9.77 2.83 -18.08
CA ASP A 47 -9.51 4.14 -17.49
C ASP A 47 -9.33 4.16 -15.96
N GLY A 48 -9.37 2.99 -15.31
CA GLY A 48 -8.96 2.86 -13.91
C GLY A 48 -7.48 3.13 -13.73
N LYS A 49 -7.09 3.62 -12.56
CA LYS A 49 -5.70 3.95 -12.23
C LYS A 49 -4.96 2.77 -11.60
N ALA A 50 -3.64 2.79 -11.70
CA ALA A 50 -2.80 1.81 -11.05
C ALA A 50 -2.88 1.91 -9.51
N GLY A 51 -2.71 0.78 -8.84
CA GLY A 51 -2.49 0.74 -7.41
C GLY A 51 -1.06 1.14 -7.05
N ARG A 52 -0.72 1.09 -5.76
CA ARG A 52 0.67 1.31 -5.29
C ARG A 52 1.49 0.03 -5.41
N ALA A 53 2.79 0.21 -5.61
CA ALA A 53 3.75 -0.88 -5.64
C ALA A 53 3.99 -1.48 -4.24
N ASN A 54 4.47 -2.71 -4.19
CA ASN A 54 4.99 -3.30 -2.97
C ASN A 54 6.26 -2.58 -2.52
N ASN A 55 6.47 -2.51 -1.21
CA ASN A 55 7.70 -2.01 -0.61
C ASN A 55 8.06 -2.89 0.60
N VAL A 56 9.35 -3.17 0.75
CA VAL A 56 9.89 -3.88 1.92
C VAL A 56 11.08 -3.11 2.44
N GLN A 57 11.01 -2.71 3.70
CA GLN A 57 12.05 -1.94 4.37
C GLN A 57 12.54 -2.68 5.60
N VAL A 58 13.85 -2.67 5.78
CA VAL A 58 14.47 -3.06 7.04
C VAL A 58 14.91 -1.81 7.77
N ILE A 59 14.62 -1.75 9.06
CA ILE A 59 15.07 -0.70 9.97
C ILE A 59 15.93 -1.38 11.04
N LYS A 60 17.22 -1.11 11.01
CA LYS A 60 18.13 -1.61 12.02
C LYS A 60 17.96 -0.85 13.33
N LYS A 61 18.28 -1.47 14.45
CA LYS A 61 18.22 -0.84 15.79
C LYS A 61 19.04 0.46 15.89
N ASN A 62 20.11 0.60 15.10
CA ASN A 62 20.91 1.82 15.01
C ASN A 62 20.26 2.94 14.19
N GLY A 63 19.08 2.70 13.59
CA GLY A 63 18.35 3.67 12.78
C GLY A 63 18.59 3.55 11.27
N ASP A 64 19.50 2.70 10.81
CA ASP A 64 19.73 2.48 9.39
C ASP A 64 18.48 1.91 8.74
N LYS A 65 18.11 2.47 7.57
CA LYS A 65 16.96 2.03 6.78
C LYS A 65 17.39 1.68 5.37
N PHE A 66 16.93 0.55 4.87
CA PHE A 66 17.19 0.16 3.50
C PHE A 66 16.08 -0.70 2.91
N PHE A 67 15.97 -0.63 1.58
CA PHE A 67 15.00 -1.40 0.81
C PHE A 67 15.52 -2.80 0.53
N MET A 68 14.73 -3.84 0.84
CA MET A 68 15.17 -5.23 0.73
C MET A 68 14.08 -6.14 0.13
N PRO A 69 13.73 -5.99 -1.15
CA PRO A 69 12.66 -6.77 -1.77
C PRO A 69 13.06 -8.23 -2.06
N LYS A 70 14.35 -8.47 -2.34
CA LYS A 70 14.89 -9.81 -2.65
C LYS A 70 16.22 -9.99 -1.94
N LYS A 71 16.23 -10.82 -0.92
CA LYS A 71 17.43 -11.18 -0.18
C LYS A 71 17.23 -12.52 0.49
N SER A 72 18.19 -13.43 0.33
CA SER A 72 18.16 -14.73 1.02
C SER A 72 19.10 -14.70 2.23
N GLY A 73 18.63 -15.33 3.33
CA GLY A 73 19.45 -15.56 4.52
C GLY A 73 20.00 -14.28 5.16
N TYR A 74 19.24 -13.18 5.12
CA TYR A 74 19.68 -11.94 5.74
C TYR A 74 19.48 -11.98 7.26
N LYS A 75 20.56 -11.71 8.00
CA LYS A 75 20.54 -11.70 9.46
C LYS A 75 19.91 -10.40 9.97
N LEU A 76 18.90 -10.55 10.83
CA LEU A 76 18.35 -9.49 11.66
C LEU A 76 18.67 -9.80 13.13
N ASP A 77 19.07 -8.76 13.85
CA ASP A 77 19.37 -8.83 15.26
C ASP A 77 18.12 -8.44 16.09
N LYS A 78 18.14 -8.76 17.36
CA LYS A 78 17.09 -8.37 18.30
C LYS A 78 16.89 -6.85 18.30
N GLY A 79 15.64 -6.41 18.10
CA GLY A 79 15.23 -5.00 18.01
C GLY A 79 15.29 -4.41 16.61
N ASP A 80 15.77 -5.17 15.61
CA ASP A 80 15.60 -4.78 14.22
C ASP A 80 14.14 -4.95 13.79
N LYS A 81 13.71 -4.15 12.82
CA LYS A 81 12.34 -4.21 12.28
C LYS A 81 12.35 -4.49 10.79
N ILE A 82 11.33 -5.19 10.34
CA ILE A 82 11.02 -5.31 8.90
C ILE A 82 9.59 -4.85 8.68
N ILE A 83 9.40 -4.00 7.67
CA ILE A 83 8.11 -3.43 7.30
C ILE A 83 7.78 -3.86 5.87
N PHE A 84 6.64 -4.50 5.72
CA PHE A 84 6.05 -4.83 4.42
C PHE A 84 4.88 -3.88 4.15
N LEU A 85 5.01 -3.09 3.09
CA LEU A 85 3.94 -2.26 2.55
C LEU A 85 3.42 -2.96 1.29
N THR A 86 2.38 -3.76 1.42
CA THR A 86 1.86 -4.48 0.25
C THR A 86 1.15 -3.52 -0.70
N GLY A 87 1.22 -3.81 -1.98
CA GLY A 87 0.55 -3.02 -3.01
C GLY A 87 -0.97 -3.16 -2.95
N GLY A 88 -1.67 -2.18 -3.45
CA GLY A 88 -3.09 -2.28 -3.72
C GLY A 88 -3.37 -2.77 -5.14
N GLY A 89 -4.57 -3.25 -5.41
CA GLY A 89 -5.05 -3.61 -6.74
C GLY A 89 -5.24 -2.38 -7.64
N GLY A 90 -5.21 -2.56 -8.95
CA GLY A 90 -5.60 -1.53 -9.93
C GLY A 90 -7.11 -1.28 -9.89
N GLY A 91 -7.53 -0.06 -10.25
CA GLY A 91 -8.93 0.30 -10.39
C GLY A 91 -9.52 -0.16 -11.73
N TYR A 92 -10.83 -0.24 -11.80
CA TYR A 92 -11.57 -0.55 -13.01
C TYR A 92 -12.58 0.57 -13.31
N GLY A 93 -12.64 1.01 -14.55
CA GLY A 93 -13.53 2.09 -15.00
C GLY A 93 -13.07 3.47 -14.58
N ASN A 94 -13.65 4.50 -15.22
CA ASN A 94 -13.29 5.88 -14.95
C ASN A 94 -13.64 6.27 -13.49
N PRO A 95 -12.70 6.83 -12.74
CA PRO A 95 -12.94 7.28 -11.36
C PRO A 95 -14.09 8.29 -11.21
N GLU A 96 -14.40 9.08 -12.23
CA GLU A 96 -15.48 10.05 -12.20
C GLU A 96 -16.88 9.43 -12.09
N PHE A 97 -17.00 8.15 -12.42
CA PHE A 97 -18.27 7.41 -12.29
C PHE A 97 -18.46 6.70 -10.95
N ARG A 98 -17.46 6.81 -10.05
CA ARG A 98 -17.59 6.23 -8.71
C ARG A 98 -18.69 6.94 -7.93
N LYS A 99 -19.63 6.15 -7.40
CA LYS A 99 -20.76 6.66 -6.60
C LYS A 99 -20.28 7.40 -5.35
N ILE A 100 -20.87 8.54 -5.08
CA ILE A 100 -20.52 9.41 -3.94
C ILE A 100 -20.61 8.65 -2.62
N GLU A 101 -21.66 7.85 -2.41
CA GLU A 101 -21.86 7.07 -1.18
C GLU A 101 -20.72 6.09 -0.91
N LYS A 102 -20.09 5.56 -1.98
CA LYS A 102 -18.92 4.69 -1.86
C LYS A 102 -17.65 5.45 -1.49
N ILE A 103 -17.51 6.69 -1.95
CA ILE A 103 -16.39 7.55 -1.57
C ILE A 103 -16.53 7.96 -0.11
N GLU A 104 -17.73 8.36 0.32
CA GLU A 104 -18.02 8.70 1.71
C GLU A 104 -17.78 7.52 2.65
N TYR A 105 -18.23 6.32 2.26
CA TYR A 105 -17.97 5.11 3.00
C TYR A 105 -16.46 4.86 3.17
N ASP A 106 -15.68 4.94 2.07
CA ASP A 106 -14.24 4.73 2.11
C ASP A 106 -13.52 5.78 2.98
N LEU A 107 -13.97 7.04 2.97
CA LEU A 107 -13.45 8.09 3.85
C LEU A 107 -13.79 7.81 5.33
N LYS A 108 -15.02 7.41 5.61
CA LYS A 108 -15.47 7.08 6.97
C LYS A 108 -14.73 5.88 7.56
N GLN A 109 -14.39 4.90 6.72
CA GLN A 109 -13.62 3.72 7.13
C GLN A 109 -12.11 3.97 7.13
N GLU A 110 -11.65 5.18 6.82
CA GLU A 110 -10.23 5.53 6.68
C GLU A 110 -9.48 4.68 5.64
N TYR A 111 -10.21 4.13 4.65
CA TYR A 111 -9.63 3.39 3.53
C TYR A 111 -8.97 4.30 2.50
N LEU A 112 -9.48 5.52 2.39
CA LEU A 112 -8.96 6.56 1.51
C LEU A 112 -8.75 7.86 2.31
N SER A 113 -7.60 8.50 2.12
CA SER A 113 -7.33 9.81 2.69
C SER A 113 -8.07 10.91 1.91
N LYS A 114 -8.35 12.04 2.57
CA LYS A 114 -8.93 13.23 1.91
C LYS A 114 -8.12 13.65 0.69
N LYS A 115 -6.79 13.72 0.85
CA LYS A 115 -5.87 14.06 -0.24
C LYS A 115 -6.01 13.12 -1.44
N TYR A 116 -6.09 11.81 -1.19
CA TYR A 116 -6.28 10.84 -2.27
C TYR A 116 -7.62 11.04 -3.00
N VAL A 117 -8.69 11.34 -2.27
CA VAL A 117 -10.01 11.60 -2.85
C VAL A 117 -9.99 12.87 -3.71
N GLU A 118 -9.40 13.96 -3.23
CA GLU A 118 -9.24 15.22 -3.98
C GLU A 118 -8.47 15.03 -5.29
N GLU A 119 -7.43 14.21 -5.27
CA GLU A 119 -6.59 13.94 -6.45
C GLU A 119 -7.28 13.04 -7.50
N ASN A 120 -8.13 12.12 -7.07
CA ASN A 120 -8.64 11.04 -7.92
C ASN A 120 -10.13 11.07 -8.22
N PHE A 121 -10.94 11.72 -7.37
CA PHE A 121 -12.42 11.77 -7.50
C PHE A 121 -12.89 13.22 -7.51
N LYS A 122 -12.54 13.96 -8.57
CA LYS A 122 -12.77 15.41 -8.69
C LYS A 122 -14.25 15.84 -8.66
N HIS A 123 -15.18 14.90 -8.93
CA HIS A 123 -16.61 15.14 -8.82
C HIS A 123 -17.12 15.12 -7.37
N PHE A 124 -16.32 14.60 -6.43
CA PHE A 124 -16.62 14.62 -5.00
C PHE A 124 -16.22 15.97 -4.39
N LYS A 125 -17.14 16.60 -3.65
CA LYS A 125 -16.88 17.84 -2.94
C LYS A 125 -16.99 17.60 -1.44
N PHE A 126 -15.97 18.04 -0.71
CA PHE A 126 -16.02 18.07 0.74
C PHE A 126 -16.94 19.23 1.19
N ASN A 127 -17.89 18.94 2.05
CA ASN A 127 -18.72 19.94 2.71
C ASN A 127 -17.96 20.62 3.85
#